data_5ca16b3121d5e4b659591bb99eba807b
#
_entry.id   5ca16b3121d5e4b659591bb99eba807b
#
_cell.length_a   1.000
_cell.length_b   1.000
_cell.length_c   1.000
_cell.angle_alpha   90.00
_cell.angle_beta   90.00
_cell.angle_gamma   90.00
#
_symmetry.space_group_name_H-M   'P 1'
#
loop_
_entity.id
_entity.type
_entity.pdbx_description
1 polymer ?
#
loop_
_entity_poly.entity_id
_entity_poly.type
_entity_poly.pdbx_seq_one_letter_code
_entity_poly.pdbx_strand_id
1 'polypeptide(L)'
;MLTLIALAAGLLGGANAPDPLVPPTRVTTSFTCGKTARSITVARGIGRDAVVGLSVNGKPVVGAPMTAIRSGLAPVDEIDEVTPYCGDGPDRIRIKGLSGGKKRNLMIFFGPNGQAAVRDVG
;
A
#
# COMPACT_ATOMS: atom_id res chain seq x y z
N MET A 1 -25.36 26.04 -16.37
CA MET A 1 -25.09 25.85 -16.09
C MET A 1 -24.58 25.71 -15.77
N LEU A 2 -24.09 25.60 -15.58
CA LEU A 2 -23.63 25.35 -15.20
C LEU A 2 -23.11 25.14 -14.68
N THR A 3 -22.80 25.08 -14.54
CA THR A 3 -22.37 24.87 -14.02
C THR A 3 -21.82 24.71 -13.55
N LEU A 4 -21.60 24.68 -13.43
CA LEU A 4 -21.21 24.54 -12.89
C LEU A 4 -20.85 24.30 -12.31
N ILE A 5 -20.81 24.34 -12.26
CA ILE A 5 -20.50 24.11 -11.61
C ILE A 5 -20.25 23.84 -10.91
N ALA A 6 -20.24 23.78 -10.87
CA ALA A 6 -20.11 23.53 -10.10
C ALA A 6 -19.72 23.45 -9.59
N LEU A 7 -19.57 23.59 -9.47
CA LEU A 7 -19.35 23.55 -8.89
C LEU A 7 -19.08 23.39 -8.16
N ALA A 8 -19.04 23.41 -8.06
CA ALA A 8 -18.87 23.32 -7.31
C ALA A 8 -18.70 23.09 -6.65
N ALA A 9 -18.72 23.06 -6.42
CA ALA A 9 -18.60 22.86 -5.67
C ALA A 9 -18.60 22.75 -5.00
N GLY A 10 -18.59 22.67 -4.73
CA GLY A 10 -18.56 22.50 -3.95
C GLY A 10 -18.60 22.63 -3.45
N LEU A 11 -18.62 22.74 -3.19
CA LEU A 11 -18.54 22.91 -2.61
C LEU A 11 -18.68 22.80 -1.98
N LEU A 12 -18.78 22.84 -1.67
CA LEU A 12 -18.87 22.54 -0.86
C LEU A 12 -18.72 22.02 -0.11
N GLY A 13 -18.58 21.79 -0.03
CA GLY A 13 -18.50 20.53 0.69
C GLY A 13 -18.62 20.64 2.19
N GLY A 14 -19.05 19.63 2.85
CA GLY A 14 -19.04 19.60 4.30
C GLY A 14 -17.63 19.84 4.84
N ALA A 15 -17.53 20.52 5.99
CA ALA A 15 -16.24 20.86 6.57
C ALA A 15 -15.37 19.63 6.88
N ASN A 16 -16.01 18.47 7.09
CA ASN A 16 -15.30 17.23 7.44
C ASN A 16 -14.97 16.35 6.24
N ALA A 17 -15.39 16.76 5.06
CA ALA A 17 -15.08 15.97 3.86
C ALA A 17 -13.64 16.25 3.42
N PRO A 18 -12.90 15.23 2.96
CA PRO A 18 -11.60 15.48 2.36
C PRO A 18 -11.74 16.38 1.15
N ASP A 19 -10.77 17.25 0.96
CA ASP A 19 -10.71 18.08 -0.23
C ASP A 19 -10.42 17.18 -1.44
N PRO A 20 -11.34 17.08 -2.42
CA PRO A 20 -11.11 16.22 -3.57
C PRO A 20 -9.96 16.69 -4.46
N LEU A 21 -9.49 17.92 -4.27
CA LEU A 21 -8.37 18.45 -5.03
C LEU A 21 -7.02 18.10 -4.41
N VAL A 22 -7.01 17.58 -3.19
CA VAL A 22 -5.79 17.14 -2.51
C VAL A 22 -5.65 15.64 -2.68
N PRO A 23 -4.74 15.17 -3.54
CA PRO A 23 -4.55 13.74 -3.72
C PRO A 23 -3.93 13.12 -2.46
N PRO A 24 -4.16 11.83 -2.21
CA PRO A 24 -3.47 11.16 -1.12
C PRO A 24 -1.96 11.17 -1.35
N THR A 25 -1.21 11.25 -0.28
CA THR A 25 0.25 11.16 -0.35
C THR A 25 0.64 9.73 -0.71
N ARG A 26 1.52 9.59 -1.69
CA ARG A 26 2.04 8.29 -2.10
C ARG A 26 3.50 8.21 -1.75
N VAL A 27 3.88 7.14 -1.09
CA VAL A 27 5.27 6.90 -0.69
C VAL A 27 5.72 5.59 -1.33
N THR A 28 6.79 5.66 -2.12
CA THR A 28 7.36 4.48 -2.76
C THR A 28 8.69 4.15 -2.11
N THR A 29 8.82 2.92 -1.64
CA THR A 29 10.07 2.38 -1.12
C THR A 29 10.63 1.42 -2.15
N SER A 30 11.86 1.65 -2.58
CA SER A 30 12.54 0.82 -3.57
C SER A 30 13.76 0.16 -2.96
N PHE A 31 14.02 -1.08 -3.36
CA PHE A 31 15.16 -1.83 -2.87
C PHE A 31 15.57 -2.89 -3.89
N THR A 32 16.76 -3.43 -3.71
CA THR A 32 17.29 -4.47 -4.59
C THR A 32 17.73 -5.66 -3.73
N CYS A 33 17.24 -6.85 -4.07
CA CYS A 33 17.64 -8.09 -3.46
C CYS A 33 18.44 -8.90 -4.48
N GLY A 34 19.75 -8.92 -4.34
CA GLY A 34 20.61 -9.51 -5.36
C GLY A 34 20.46 -8.74 -6.67
N LYS A 35 19.95 -9.39 -7.70
CA LYS A 35 19.72 -8.78 -9.01
C LYS A 35 18.27 -8.36 -9.22
N THR A 36 17.42 -8.58 -8.22
CA THR A 36 15.99 -8.30 -8.33
C THR A 36 15.67 -6.97 -7.70
N ALA A 37 15.21 -6.02 -8.50
CA ALA A 37 14.72 -4.74 -8.01
C ALA A 37 13.24 -4.87 -7.65
N ARG A 38 12.85 -4.30 -6.52
CA ARG A 38 11.47 -4.33 -6.05
C ARG A 38 11.07 -2.96 -5.55
N SER A 39 9.79 -2.66 -5.65
CA SER A 39 9.26 -1.46 -5.03
C SER A 39 7.85 -1.70 -4.49
N ILE A 40 7.52 -0.93 -3.47
CA ILE A 40 6.18 -0.93 -2.88
C ILE A 40 5.73 0.52 -2.75
N THR A 41 4.50 0.79 -3.15
CA THR A 41 3.91 2.12 -3.05
C THR A 41 2.71 2.07 -2.11
N VAL A 42 2.72 2.95 -1.13
CA VAL A 42 1.66 3.08 -0.14
C VAL A 42 0.97 4.43 -0.35
N ALA A 43 -0.34 4.42 -0.47
CA ALA A 43 -1.16 5.62 -0.47
C ALA A 43 -1.58 5.92 0.97
N ARG A 44 -1.41 7.16 1.38
CA ARG A 44 -1.66 7.62 2.74
C ARG A 44 -2.47 8.89 2.76
N GLY A 45 -3.15 9.11 3.86
CA GLY A 45 -3.66 10.43 4.22
C GLY A 45 -5.13 10.67 4.00
N ILE A 46 -5.78 9.99 3.07
CA ILE A 46 -7.22 10.13 2.88
C ILE A 46 -7.87 8.78 3.12
N GLY A 47 -8.51 8.66 4.29
CA GLY A 47 -9.08 7.39 4.72
C GLY A 47 -8.00 6.44 5.19
N ARG A 48 -8.13 5.19 4.82
CA ARG A 48 -7.19 4.14 5.21
C ARG A 48 -5.94 4.18 4.34
N ASP A 49 -4.81 3.88 4.95
CA ASP A 49 -3.59 3.63 4.18
C ASP A 49 -3.76 2.33 3.39
N ALA A 50 -3.17 2.28 2.22
CA ALA A 50 -3.30 1.11 1.37
C ALA A 50 -2.06 0.90 0.52
N VAL A 51 -1.71 -0.36 0.31
CA VAL A 51 -0.68 -0.69 -0.68
C VAL A 51 -1.34 -0.63 -2.05
N VAL A 52 -0.91 0.35 -2.85
CA VAL A 52 -1.50 0.61 -4.16
C VAL A 52 -0.63 0.11 -5.31
N GLY A 53 0.61 -0.27 -5.02
CA GLY A 53 1.49 -0.78 -6.06
C GLY A 53 2.62 -1.62 -5.51
N LEU A 54 3.00 -2.61 -6.29
CA LEU A 54 4.19 -3.41 -6.07
C LEU A 54 4.81 -3.66 -7.44
N SER A 55 6.12 -3.65 -7.51
CA SER A 55 6.78 -3.98 -8.76
C SER A 55 7.98 -4.88 -8.52
N VAL A 56 8.31 -5.66 -9.55
CA VAL A 56 9.49 -6.53 -9.58
C VAL A 56 10.19 -6.25 -10.89
N ASN A 57 11.43 -5.76 -10.82
CA ASN A 57 12.24 -5.42 -12.00
C ASN A 57 11.48 -4.49 -12.95
N GLY A 58 10.76 -3.52 -12.38
CA GLY A 58 10.02 -2.53 -13.15
C GLY A 58 8.66 -2.99 -13.65
N LYS A 59 8.29 -4.24 -13.42
CA LYS A 59 6.99 -4.77 -13.85
C LYS A 59 6.00 -4.76 -12.69
N PRO A 60 4.82 -4.19 -12.87
CA PRO A 60 3.84 -4.17 -11.78
C PRO A 60 3.33 -5.57 -11.46
N VAL A 61 3.15 -5.83 -10.18
CA VAL A 61 2.49 -7.04 -9.69
C VAL A 61 0.98 -6.83 -9.88
N VAL A 62 0.35 -7.75 -10.58
CA VAL A 62 -1.09 -7.65 -10.91
C VAL A 62 -1.77 -9.00 -10.69
N GLY A 63 -3.11 -9.01 -10.78
CA GLY A 63 -3.88 -10.25 -10.71
C GLY A 63 -3.89 -10.88 -9.33
N ALA A 64 -3.88 -12.21 -9.30
CA ALA A 64 -4.02 -12.99 -8.07
C ALA A 64 -3.00 -12.65 -6.99
N PRO A 65 -1.70 -12.49 -7.31
CA PRO A 65 -0.73 -12.09 -6.28
C PRO A 65 -1.07 -10.75 -5.63
N MET A 66 -1.49 -9.77 -6.42
CA MET A 66 -1.85 -8.47 -5.88
C MET A 66 -3.13 -8.54 -5.04
N THR A 67 -4.08 -9.34 -5.48
CA THR A 67 -5.32 -9.58 -4.70
C THR A 67 -4.98 -10.21 -3.35
N ALA A 68 -4.08 -11.18 -3.31
CA ALA A 68 -3.66 -11.82 -2.07
C ALA A 68 -3.02 -10.82 -1.11
N ILE A 69 -2.19 -9.92 -1.64
CA ILE A 69 -1.54 -8.88 -0.83
C ILE A 69 -2.58 -7.92 -0.26
N ARG A 70 -3.49 -7.44 -1.09
CA ARG A 70 -4.53 -6.52 -0.63
C ARG A 70 -5.43 -7.17 0.43
N SER A 71 -5.81 -8.42 0.23
CA SER A 71 -6.62 -9.14 1.20
C SER A 71 -5.88 -9.34 2.51
N GLY A 72 -4.61 -9.72 2.45
CA GLY A 72 -3.81 -9.94 3.65
C GLY A 72 -3.55 -8.68 4.44
N LEU A 73 -3.47 -7.53 3.77
CA LEU A 73 -3.24 -6.24 4.42
C LEU A 73 -4.52 -5.49 4.78
N ALA A 74 -5.67 -6.02 4.39
CA ALA A 74 -6.96 -5.35 4.64
C ALA A 74 -7.22 -4.98 6.11
N PRO A 75 -6.78 -5.78 7.11
CA PRO A 75 -6.98 -5.39 8.51
C PRO A 75 -6.19 -4.16 8.95
N VAL A 76 -5.15 -3.77 8.21
CA VAL A 76 -4.29 -2.65 8.60
C VAL A 76 -4.88 -1.34 8.10
N ASP A 77 -5.17 -0.43 9.03
CA ASP A 77 -5.74 0.88 8.71
C ASP A 77 -4.67 1.94 8.49
N GLU A 78 -3.59 1.84 9.25
CA GLU A 78 -2.51 2.80 9.22
C GLU A 78 -1.19 2.03 9.08
N ILE A 79 -0.41 2.40 8.08
CA ILE A 79 0.88 1.77 7.82
C ILE A 79 1.97 2.70 8.33
N ASP A 80 2.66 2.28 9.39
CA ASP A 80 3.67 3.11 10.04
C ASP A 80 5.06 2.91 9.44
N GLU A 81 5.38 1.68 9.05
CA GLU A 81 6.72 1.34 8.61
C GLU A 81 6.70 0.24 7.57
N VAL A 82 7.56 0.41 6.56
CA VAL A 82 7.79 -0.58 5.51
C VAL A 82 9.28 -0.90 5.51
N THR A 83 9.65 -2.13 5.79
CA THR A 83 11.06 -2.53 5.86
C THR A 83 11.31 -3.73 4.95
N PRO A 84 12.15 -3.57 3.93
CA PRO A 84 12.51 -4.70 3.06
C PRO A 84 13.58 -5.59 3.71
N TYR A 85 13.51 -6.87 3.43
CA TYR A 85 14.49 -7.85 3.85
C TYR A 85 14.92 -8.70 2.67
N CYS A 86 16.22 -8.81 2.48
CA CYS A 86 16.84 -9.73 1.54
C CYS A 86 17.81 -10.62 2.33
N GLY A 87 18.22 -11.73 1.74
CA GLY A 87 19.23 -12.57 2.36
C GLY A 87 18.71 -13.97 2.63
N ASP A 88 18.86 -14.46 3.83
CA ASP A 88 18.52 -15.85 4.16
C ASP A 88 17.03 -16.11 4.00
N GLY A 89 16.66 -16.78 2.92
CA GLY A 89 15.28 -17.10 2.63
C GLY A 89 14.68 -16.21 1.54
N PRO A 90 13.36 -16.27 1.33
CA PRO A 90 12.71 -15.50 0.28
C PRO A 90 12.76 -14.00 0.58
N ASP A 91 12.74 -13.21 -0.50
CA ASP A 91 12.59 -11.77 -0.38
C ASP A 91 11.28 -11.47 0.32
N ARG A 92 11.30 -10.48 1.19
CA ARG A 92 10.10 -10.14 1.96
C ARG A 92 10.12 -8.68 2.38
N ILE A 93 8.92 -8.19 2.65
CA ILE A 93 8.72 -6.82 3.12
C ILE A 93 7.90 -6.89 4.41
N ARG A 94 8.43 -6.28 5.47
CA ARG A 94 7.68 -6.15 6.71
C ARG A 94 6.83 -4.89 6.67
N ILE A 95 5.57 -5.04 7.05
CA ILE A 95 4.63 -3.93 7.21
C ILE A 95 4.25 -3.86 8.68
N LYS A 96 4.60 -2.76 9.33
CA LYS A 96 4.14 -2.47 10.68
C LYS A 96 3.07 -1.41 10.62
N GLY A 97 2.02 -1.58 11.38
CA GLY A 97 0.95 -0.62 11.40
C GLY A 97 -0.05 -0.87 12.50
N LEU A 98 -1.21 -0.26 12.36
CA LEU A 98 -2.29 -0.33 13.33
C LEU A 98 -3.55 -0.86 12.66
N SER A 99 -4.32 -1.61 13.43
CA SER A 99 -5.64 -2.12 13.05
C SER A 99 -6.58 -1.83 14.20
N GLY A 100 -7.47 -0.85 14.02
CA GLY A 100 -8.36 -0.44 15.09
C GLY A 100 -7.62 -0.03 16.36
N GLY A 101 -6.47 0.61 16.21
CA GLY A 101 -5.64 1.05 17.32
C GLY A 101 -4.69 -0.01 17.88
N LYS A 102 -4.77 -1.25 17.39
CA LYS A 102 -3.88 -2.34 17.82
C LYS A 102 -2.70 -2.48 16.87
N LYS A 103 -1.53 -2.70 17.43
CA LYS A 103 -0.32 -2.92 16.63
C LYS A 103 -0.43 -4.20 15.83
N ARG A 104 -0.03 -4.12 14.56
CA ARG A 104 0.02 -5.26 13.65
C ARG A 104 1.40 -5.32 13.03
N ASN A 105 1.86 -6.52 12.81
CA ASN A 105 3.17 -6.77 12.22
C ASN A 105 2.98 -7.87 11.18
N LEU A 106 3.03 -7.49 9.92
CA LEU A 106 2.74 -8.39 8.81
C LEU A 106 3.96 -8.50 7.92
N MET A 107 4.06 -9.61 7.22
CA MET A 107 5.16 -9.86 6.29
C MET A 107 4.61 -10.25 4.94
N ILE A 108 5.06 -9.57 3.89
CA ILE A 108 4.78 -9.97 2.51
C ILE A 108 5.95 -10.81 2.04
N PHE A 109 5.68 -12.06 1.67
CA PHE A 109 6.67 -12.97 1.11
C PHE A 109 6.48 -13.06 -0.39
N PHE A 110 7.59 -13.09 -1.12
CA PHE A 110 7.57 -13.23 -2.58
C PHE A 110 8.15 -14.59 -2.95
N GLY A 111 7.42 -15.31 -3.78
CA GLY A 111 7.87 -16.60 -4.30
C GLY A 111 8.63 -16.44 -5.61
N PRO A 112 9.26 -17.55 -6.09
CA PRO A 112 10.10 -17.50 -7.29
C PRO A 112 9.34 -17.24 -8.58
N ASN A 113 8.06 -17.56 -8.64
CA ASN A 113 7.25 -17.44 -9.85
C ASN A 113 6.23 -16.31 -9.78
N GLY A 114 6.59 -15.21 -9.11
CA GLY A 114 5.69 -14.06 -8.98
C GLY A 114 4.58 -14.25 -7.97
N GLN A 115 4.64 -15.31 -7.17
CA GLN A 115 3.69 -15.55 -6.10
C GLN A 115 3.92 -14.58 -4.95
N ALA A 116 2.86 -14.29 -4.21
CA ALA A 116 2.97 -13.46 -3.03
C ALA A 116 2.01 -13.96 -1.95
N ALA A 117 2.43 -13.81 -0.70
CA ALA A 117 1.61 -14.19 0.44
C ALA A 117 1.85 -13.20 1.58
N VAL A 118 0.82 -12.97 2.38
CA VAL A 118 0.93 -12.11 3.56
C VAL A 118 0.71 -12.97 4.80
N ARG A 119 1.55 -12.79 5.79
CA ARG A 119 1.45 -13.50 7.07
C ARG A 119 1.55 -12.53 8.21
N ASP A 120 0.77 -12.78 9.26
CA ASP A 120 0.91 -12.08 10.52
C ASP A 120 2.11 -12.68 11.25
N VAL A 121 3.06 -11.84 11.62
CA VAL A 121 4.31 -12.30 12.26
C VAL A 121 4.45 -11.76 13.69
N GLY A 122 3.37 -11.34 14.26
CA GLY A 122 3.32 -10.87 15.63
C GLY A 122 2.80 -9.47 15.76
#